data_ae49e7cbe1b5640eaf3e1f234e5339ea
#
_entry.id   ae49e7cbe1b5640eaf3e1f234e5339ea
#
_cell.length_a   1.000
_cell.length_b   1.000
_cell.length_c   1.000
_cell.angle_alpha   90.00
_cell.angle_beta   90.00
_cell.angle_gamma   90.00
#
_symmetry.space_group_name_H-M   'P 1'
#
loop_
_entity.id
_entity.type
_entity.pdbx_description
1 polymer ?
#
loop_
_entity_poly.entity_id
_entity_poly.type
_entity_poly.pdbx_seq_one_letter_code
_entity_poly.pdbx_strand_id
1 'polypeptide(L)'
;MNLLLMRHAKSSWEHGDLADHDRPLNHRGRDDAPRIAKVIVENGIRPQRILVSSAVRTRETVERMLPLLGDVAVQVVDELYHASPTTILNVIHKHGAGADPLLVVGHNPGLETTLSNIVGHIVPFPTGALAHAVIRPGQSSVIEGIWR
;
A
#
# COMPACT_ATOMS: atom_id res chain seq x y z
N MET A 1 3.03 -12.49 -10.82
CA MET A 1 2.05 -11.69 -10.07
C MET A 1 2.50 -10.25 -9.99
N ASN A 2 1.64 -9.33 -10.34
CA ASN A 2 1.87 -7.91 -10.19
C ASN A 2 1.42 -7.46 -8.79
N LEU A 3 2.35 -7.00 -7.99
CA LEU A 3 2.11 -6.56 -6.63
C LEU A 3 2.40 -5.06 -6.52
N LEU A 4 1.40 -4.32 -6.05
CA LEU A 4 1.56 -2.91 -5.70
C LEU A 4 1.59 -2.81 -4.18
N LEU A 5 2.66 -2.24 -3.65
CA LEU A 5 2.78 -1.93 -2.23
C LEU A 5 2.76 -0.41 -2.09
N MET A 6 1.93 0.09 -1.20
CA MET A 6 1.82 1.52 -0.93
C MET A 6 1.84 1.80 0.56
N ARG A 7 2.73 2.68 1.00
CA ARG A 7 2.65 3.25 2.34
C ARG A 7 1.57 4.32 2.35
N HIS A 8 0.74 4.36 3.41
CA HIS A 8 -0.29 5.38 3.55
C HIS A 8 0.28 6.78 3.30
N ALA A 9 -0.56 7.70 2.86
CA ALA A 9 -0.20 9.10 2.64
C ALA A 9 0.08 9.81 3.98
N LYS A 10 0.59 11.04 3.91
CA LYS A 10 1.02 11.79 5.10
C LYS A 10 -0.11 11.95 6.11
N SER A 11 0.14 11.54 7.35
CA SER A 11 -0.84 11.59 8.43
C SER A 11 -0.61 12.79 9.35
N SER A 12 -1.67 13.16 10.08
CA SER A 12 -1.66 14.29 11.00
C SER A 12 -1.13 13.88 12.38
N TRP A 13 -0.36 14.80 12.99
CA TRP A 13 0.05 14.72 14.38
C TRP A 13 -0.61 15.80 15.25
N GLU A 14 -1.58 16.54 14.68
CA GLU A 14 -2.23 17.69 15.35
C GLU A 14 -3.20 17.28 16.45
N HIS A 15 -3.66 16.01 16.43
CA HIS A 15 -4.65 15.50 17.38
C HIS A 15 -3.95 14.63 18.43
N GLY A 16 -3.30 15.26 19.41
CA GLY A 16 -2.52 14.57 20.43
C GLY A 16 -3.31 13.67 21.38
N ASP A 17 -4.64 13.81 21.39
CA ASP A 17 -5.57 13.00 22.20
C ASP A 17 -6.03 11.73 21.48
N LEU A 18 -5.75 11.60 20.16
CA LEU A 18 -6.12 10.41 19.42
C LEU A 18 -5.12 9.26 19.61
N ALA A 19 -5.63 8.04 19.66
CA ALA A 19 -4.80 6.85 19.54
C ALA A 19 -4.14 6.82 18.16
N ASP A 20 -2.96 6.21 18.06
CA ASP A 20 -2.23 6.12 16.79
C ASP A 20 -3.10 5.55 15.66
N HIS A 21 -3.86 4.50 15.95
CA HIS A 21 -4.76 3.86 14.98
C HIS A 21 -5.78 4.84 14.38
N ASP A 22 -6.21 5.83 15.15
CA ASP A 22 -7.28 6.76 14.76
C ASP A 22 -6.78 8.04 14.11
N ARG A 23 -5.46 8.23 13.99
CA ARG A 23 -4.89 9.43 13.37
C ARG A 23 -5.26 9.52 11.88
N PRO A 24 -5.87 10.64 11.43
CA PRO A 24 -6.25 10.84 10.02
C PRO A 24 -5.07 11.29 9.17
N LEU A 25 -5.30 11.37 7.87
CA LEU A 25 -4.39 12.07 6.96
C LEU A 25 -4.35 13.58 7.28
N ASN A 26 -3.23 14.23 6.98
CA ASN A 26 -3.16 15.67 6.95
C ASN A 26 -3.53 16.20 5.56
N HIS A 27 -3.47 17.53 5.37
CA HIS A 27 -3.82 18.17 4.10
C HIS A 27 -2.98 17.61 2.94
N ARG A 28 -1.66 17.48 3.13
CA ARG A 28 -0.75 16.94 2.13
C ARG A 28 -1.11 15.51 1.76
N GLY A 29 -1.42 14.67 2.75
CA GLY A 29 -1.81 13.28 2.50
C GLY A 29 -3.09 13.17 1.69
N ARG A 30 -4.07 14.04 1.97
CA ARG A 30 -5.33 14.07 1.20
C ARG A 30 -5.11 14.46 -0.25
N ASP A 31 -4.09 15.26 -0.54
CA ASP A 31 -3.72 15.63 -1.92
C ASP A 31 -2.88 14.55 -2.59
N ASP A 32 -1.96 13.94 -1.87
CA ASP A 32 -1.03 12.93 -2.41
C ASP A 32 -1.73 11.63 -2.80
N ALA A 33 -2.75 11.20 -2.05
CA ALA A 33 -3.42 9.93 -2.31
C ALA A 33 -4.06 9.89 -3.72
N PRO A 34 -4.87 10.86 -4.14
CA PRO A 34 -5.39 10.85 -5.52
C PRO A 34 -4.30 11.02 -6.57
N ARG A 35 -3.21 11.74 -6.26
CA ARG A 35 -2.08 11.88 -7.18
C ARG A 35 -1.43 10.53 -7.47
N ILE A 36 -1.23 9.69 -6.46
CA ILE A 36 -0.67 8.34 -6.64
C ILE A 36 -1.67 7.43 -7.38
N ALA A 37 -2.96 7.55 -7.09
CA ALA A 37 -3.99 6.81 -7.86
C ALA A 37 -3.91 7.15 -9.36
N LYS A 38 -3.71 8.42 -9.68
CA LYS A 38 -3.52 8.86 -11.06
C LYS A 38 -2.30 8.22 -11.70
N VAL A 39 -1.18 8.12 -10.97
CA VAL A 39 0.03 7.42 -11.44
C VAL A 39 -0.30 5.97 -11.79
N ILE A 40 -1.04 5.26 -10.94
CA ILE A 40 -1.44 3.87 -11.20
C ILE A 40 -2.22 3.78 -12.52
N VAL A 41 -3.22 4.62 -12.69
CA VAL A 41 -4.07 4.61 -13.89
C VAL A 41 -3.27 4.98 -15.13
N GLU A 42 -2.43 6.01 -15.07
CA GLU A 42 -1.62 6.46 -16.21
C GLU A 42 -0.59 5.41 -16.65
N ASN A 43 -0.18 4.53 -15.75
CA ASN A 43 0.71 3.40 -16.09
C ASN A 43 -0.06 2.16 -16.56
N GLY A 44 -1.35 2.28 -16.80
CA GLY A 44 -2.17 1.18 -17.32
C GLY A 44 -2.42 0.06 -16.33
N ILE A 45 -2.19 0.30 -15.03
CA ILE A 45 -2.36 -0.70 -14.00
C ILE A 45 -3.79 -0.60 -13.44
N ARG A 46 -4.47 -1.74 -13.34
CA ARG A 46 -5.83 -1.82 -12.80
C ARG A 46 -5.86 -2.86 -11.68
N PRO A 47 -5.67 -2.45 -10.42
CA PRO A 47 -5.76 -3.39 -9.30
C PRO A 47 -7.10 -4.12 -9.28
N GLN A 48 -7.06 -5.43 -9.10
CA GLN A 48 -8.29 -6.23 -8.98
C GLN A 48 -8.80 -6.27 -7.55
N ARG A 49 -7.92 -6.06 -6.58
CA ARG A 49 -8.25 -6.04 -5.16
C ARG A 49 -7.30 -5.14 -4.42
N ILE A 50 -7.82 -4.48 -3.39
CA ILE A 50 -7.03 -3.68 -2.45
C ILE A 50 -7.16 -4.32 -1.07
N LEU A 51 -6.02 -4.63 -0.46
CA LEU A 51 -5.93 -5.01 0.95
C LEU A 51 -5.42 -3.80 1.71
N VAL A 52 -6.13 -3.36 2.73
CA VAL A 52 -5.80 -2.13 3.44
C VAL A 52 -5.83 -2.36 4.95
N SER A 53 -4.84 -1.80 5.65
CA SER A 53 -4.81 -1.79 7.12
C SER A 53 -6.05 -1.08 7.69
N SER A 54 -6.48 -1.51 8.86
CA SER A 54 -7.62 -0.95 9.57
C SER A 54 -7.41 0.47 10.12
N ALA A 55 -6.18 0.98 10.16
CA ALA A 55 -5.91 2.33 10.64
C ALA A 55 -6.64 3.38 9.80
N VAL A 56 -7.07 4.47 10.43
CA VAL A 56 -7.79 5.55 9.74
C VAL A 56 -6.97 6.11 8.58
N ARG A 57 -5.67 6.37 8.78
CA ARG A 57 -4.82 6.94 7.74
C ARG A 57 -4.66 6.06 6.49
N THR A 58 -4.66 4.74 6.65
CA THR A 58 -4.63 3.82 5.50
C THR A 58 -5.98 3.75 4.80
N ARG A 59 -7.07 3.63 5.55
CA ARG A 59 -8.42 3.60 4.98
C ARG A 59 -8.76 4.90 4.26
N GLU A 60 -8.39 6.04 4.84
CA GLU A 60 -8.60 7.35 4.22
C GLU A 60 -7.77 7.51 2.93
N THR A 61 -6.54 7.00 2.92
CA THR A 61 -5.73 6.96 1.69
C THR A 61 -6.47 6.24 0.57
N VAL A 62 -6.99 5.04 0.83
CA VAL A 62 -7.74 4.26 -0.16
C VAL A 62 -9.01 4.98 -0.59
N GLU A 63 -9.78 5.53 0.34
CA GLU A 63 -11.00 6.27 0.04
C GLU A 63 -10.74 7.42 -0.94
N ARG A 64 -9.60 8.11 -0.80
CA ARG A 64 -9.21 9.21 -1.69
C ARG A 64 -8.73 8.72 -3.06
N MET A 65 -8.32 7.48 -3.17
CA MET A 65 -7.86 6.88 -4.43
C MET A 65 -8.99 6.30 -5.26
N LEU A 66 -10.05 5.80 -4.64
CA LEU A 66 -11.12 5.06 -5.30
C LEU A 66 -11.81 5.83 -6.45
N PRO A 67 -12.06 7.16 -6.35
CA PRO A 67 -12.66 7.88 -7.48
C PRO A 67 -11.89 7.76 -8.80
N LEU A 68 -10.57 7.57 -8.73
CA LEU A 68 -9.72 7.39 -9.92
C LEU A 68 -9.52 5.91 -10.27
N LEU A 69 -9.51 5.02 -9.28
CA LEU A 69 -9.29 3.58 -9.53
C LEU A 69 -10.56 2.86 -10.02
N GLY A 70 -11.74 3.42 -9.75
CA GLY A 70 -13.02 2.83 -10.15
C GLY A 70 -13.48 1.71 -9.22
N ASP A 71 -14.24 0.78 -9.75
CA ASP A 71 -14.81 -0.35 -8.99
C ASP A 71 -13.73 -1.39 -8.70
N VAL A 72 -13.11 -1.28 -7.52
CA VAL A 72 -12.13 -2.24 -7.04
C VAL A 72 -12.63 -2.83 -5.73
N ALA A 73 -12.52 -4.14 -5.58
CA ALA A 73 -12.85 -4.80 -4.31
C ALA A 73 -11.85 -4.37 -3.24
N VAL A 74 -12.35 -3.82 -2.14
CA VAL A 74 -11.53 -3.36 -1.00
C VAL A 74 -11.80 -4.25 0.20
N GLN A 75 -10.74 -4.78 0.79
CA GLN A 75 -10.82 -5.58 2.01
C GLN A 75 -9.95 -4.93 3.09
N VAL A 76 -10.58 -4.60 4.22
CA VAL A 76 -9.86 -4.12 5.42
C VAL A 76 -9.31 -5.34 6.15
N VAL A 77 -8.01 -5.34 6.42
CA VAL A 77 -7.31 -6.45 7.08
C VAL A 77 -6.61 -5.92 8.32
N ASP A 78 -7.13 -6.30 9.50
CA ASP A 78 -6.62 -5.81 10.79
C ASP A 78 -5.14 -6.18 11.00
N GLU A 79 -4.73 -7.36 10.55
CA GLU A 79 -3.35 -7.84 10.71
C GLU A 79 -2.31 -6.97 10.00
N LEU A 80 -2.73 -6.13 9.04
CA LEU A 80 -1.81 -5.21 8.35
C LEU A 80 -1.39 -4.03 9.21
N TYR A 81 -2.13 -3.73 10.29
CA TYR A 81 -1.76 -2.65 11.19
C TYR A 81 -0.49 -3.02 11.95
N HIS A 82 0.55 -2.21 11.79
CA HIS A 82 1.89 -2.45 12.37
C HIS A 82 2.46 -3.86 12.06
N ALA A 83 2.14 -4.38 10.88
CA ALA A 83 2.51 -5.73 10.49
C ALA A 83 4.02 -5.90 10.26
N SER A 84 4.54 -7.06 10.67
CA SER A 84 5.88 -7.50 10.28
C SER A 84 5.90 -7.93 8.79
N PRO A 85 7.08 -8.04 8.16
CA PRO A 85 7.16 -8.57 6.79
C PRO A 85 6.55 -9.95 6.65
N THR A 86 6.73 -10.83 7.62
CA THR A 86 6.12 -12.18 7.60
C THR A 86 4.61 -12.09 7.58
N THR A 87 4.03 -11.24 8.43
CA THR A 87 2.58 -11.04 8.47
C THR A 87 2.06 -10.46 7.16
N ILE A 88 2.76 -9.49 6.58
CA ILE A 88 2.37 -8.90 5.28
C ILE A 88 2.34 -9.98 4.19
N LEU A 89 3.37 -10.82 4.10
CA LEU A 89 3.42 -11.90 3.11
C LEU A 89 2.30 -12.92 3.33
N ASN A 90 2.01 -13.26 4.58
CA ASN A 90 0.91 -14.16 4.91
C ASN A 90 -0.45 -13.58 4.51
N VAL A 91 -0.66 -12.29 4.74
CA VAL A 91 -1.89 -11.58 4.34
C VAL A 91 -2.02 -11.59 2.82
N ILE A 92 -0.95 -11.29 2.09
CA ILE A 92 -0.94 -11.33 0.62
C ILE A 92 -1.31 -12.72 0.13
N HIS A 93 -0.73 -13.76 0.71
CA HIS A 93 -1.01 -15.15 0.33
C HIS A 93 -2.45 -15.56 0.63
N LYS A 94 -2.94 -15.20 1.81
CA LYS A 94 -4.28 -15.61 2.29
C LYS A 94 -5.40 -14.82 1.63
N HIS A 95 -5.26 -13.49 1.56
CA HIS A 95 -6.34 -12.59 1.14
C HIS A 95 -6.16 -12.07 -0.29
N GLY A 96 -4.96 -12.17 -0.84
CA GLY A 96 -4.65 -11.69 -2.17
C GLY A 96 -4.71 -12.76 -3.26
N ALA A 97 -4.94 -14.03 -2.89
CA ALA A 97 -4.97 -15.12 -3.85
C ALA A 97 -6.01 -14.87 -4.95
N GLY A 98 -5.61 -15.08 -6.20
CA GLY A 98 -6.48 -14.89 -7.36
C GLY A 98 -6.62 -13.43 -7.82
N ALA A 99 -6.03 -12.47 -7.13
CA ALA A 99 -6.03 -11.06 -7.52
C ALA A 99 -4.69 -10.67 -8.13
N ASP A 100 -4.71 -10.17 -9.35
CA ASP A 100 -3.50 -9.71 -10.06
C ASP A 100 -3.92 -8.63 -11.07
N PRO A 101 -3.49 -7.38 -10.90
CA PRO A 101 -2.63 -6.84 -9.84
C PRO A 101 -3.31 -6.73 -8.47
N LEU A 102 -2.52 -6.91 -7.42
CA LEU A 102 -2.96 -6.71 -6.04
C LEU A 102 -2.31 -5.44 -5.47
N LEU A 103 -3.12 -4.57 -4.86
CA LEU A 103 -2.62 -3.41 -4.14
C LEU A 103 -2.74 -3.64 -2.63
N VAL A 104 -1.64 -3.45 -1.91
CA VAL A 104 -1.61 -3.52 -0.46
C VAL A 104 -1.23 -2.15 0.09
N VAL A 105 -2.06 -1.59 0.95
CA VAL A 105 -1.83 -0.28 1.59
C VAL A 105 -1.61 -0.48 3.08
N GLY A 106 -0.45 -0.09 3.56
CA GLY A 106 -0.06 -0.35 4.95
C GLY A 106 0.97 0.65 5.47
N HIS A 107 1.86 0.14 6.31
CA HIS A 107 2.74 0.93 7.16
C HIS A 107 4.20 0.49 7.07
N ASN A 108 5.11 1.41 7.38
CA ASN A 108 6.50 1.11 7.67
C ASN A 108 6.67 0.80 9.18
N PRO A 109 7.71 0.05 9.57
CA PRO A 109 8.79 -0.46 8.73
C PRO A 109 8.43 -1.72 7.92
N GLY A 110 7.27 -2.32 8.16
CA GLY A 110 6.90 -3.60 7.57
C GLY A 110 6.93 -3.60 6.04
N LEU A 111 6.33 -2.59 5.40
CA LEU A 111 6.30 -2.51 3.92
C LEU A 111 7.69 -2.31 3.33
N GLU A 112 8.48 -1.39 3.88
CA GLU A 112 9.84 -1.13 3.40
C GLU A 112 10.70 -2.38 3.50
N THR A 113 10.64 -3.09 4.63
CA THR A 113 11.38 -4.33 4.82
C THR A 113 10.90 -5.43 3.88
N THR A 114 9.59 -5.56 3.71
CA THR A 114 9.00 -6.54 2.77
C THR A 114 9.50 -6.29 1.35
N LEU A 115 9.43 -5.03 0.89
CA LEU A 115 9.88 -4.66 -0.45
C LEU A 115 11.39 -4.93 -0.61
N SER A 116 12.18 -4.52 0.36
CA SER A 116 13.63 -4.73 0.36
C SER A 116 13.99 -6.22 0.29
N ASN A 117 13.26 -7.06 1.02
CA ASN A 117 13.46 -8.52 0.99
C ASN A 117 13.08 -9.12 -0.37
N ILE A 118 12.01 -8.64 -0.99
CA ILE A 118 11.56 -9.12 -2.30
C ILE A 118 12.63 -8.85 -3.38
N VAL A 119 13.25 -7.68 -3.34
CA VAL A 119 14.18 -7.26 -4.40
C VAL A 119 15.64 -7.47 -4.06
N GLY A 120 15.96 -7.79 -2.81
CA GLY A 120 17.32 -8.11 -2.39
C GLY A 120 18.22 -6.91 -2.07
N HIS A 121 17.66 -5.71 -1.96
CA HIS A 121 18.41 -4.51 -1.54
C HIS A 121 17.48 -3.52 -0.83
N ILE A 122 18.07 -2.58 -0.08
CA ILE A 122 17.30 -1.59 0.68
C ILE A 122 16.62 -0.60 -0.28
N VAL A 123 15.31 -0.42 -0.09
CA VAL A 123 14.49 0.52 -0.88
C VAL A 123 13.79 1.48 0.09
N PRO A 124 14.21 2.76 0.18
CA PRO A 124 13.52 3.74 1.01
C PRO A 124 12.05 3.92 0.58
N PHE A 125 11.15 3.91 1.57
CA PHE A 125 9.71 3.91 1.30
C PHE A 125 8.97 4.95 2.14
N PRO A 126 9.04 6.25 1.78
CA PRO A 126 8.39 7.33 2.54
C PRO A 126 6.86 7.27 2.45
N THR A 127 6.18 8.13 3.24
CA THR A 127 4.71 8.22 3.18
C THR A 127 4.24 8.50 1.76
N GLY A 128 3.17 7.82 1.34
CA GLY A 128 2.63 7.93 -0.01
C GLY A 128 3.43 7.22 -1.08
N ALA A 129 4.57 6.61 -0.76
CA ALA A 129 5.35 5.86 -1.75
C ALA A 129 4.59 4.65 -2.26
N LEU A 130 4.71 4.40 -3.55
CA LEU A 130 4.13 3.27 -4.25
C LEU A 130 5.24 2.50 -4.96
N ALA A 131 5.25 1.19 -4.81
CA ALA A 131 6.13 0.30 -5.58
C ALA A 131 5.29 -0.70 -6.38
N HIS A 132 5.67 -0.90 -7.63
CA HIS A 132 5.13 -1.96 -8.47
C HIS A 132 6.22 -3.01 -8.66
N ALA A 133 5.99 -4.19 -8.10
CA ALA A 133 6.90 -5.32 -8.20
C ALA A 133 6.25 -6.45 -8.98
N VAL A 134 7.02 -7.14 -9.79
CA VAL A 134 6.60 -8.37 -10.44
C VAL A 134 7.23 -9.54 -9.68
N ILE A 135 6.39 -10.32 -9.05
CA ILE A 135 6.80 -11.49 -8.27
C ILE A 135 6.83 -12.69 -9.20
N ARG A 136 7.99 -13.33 -9.32
CA ARG A 136 8.22 -14.47 -10.22
C ARG A 136 8.62 -15.68 -9.40
N PRO A 137 7.74 -16.70 -9.25
CA PRO A 137 8.11 -17.92 -8.54
C PRO A 137 9.33 -18.59 -9.18
N GLY A 138 10.34 -18.90 -8.35
CA GLY A 138 11.56 -19.55 -8.81
C GLY A 138 12.54 -18.66 -9.58
N GLN A 139 12.25 -17.36 -9.69
CA GLN A 139 13.11 -16.38 -10.36
C GLN A 139 13.25 -15.12 -9.49
N SER A 140 14.21 -14.26 -9.83
CA SER A 140 14.34 -12.96 -9.16
C SER A 140 13.13 -12.09 -9.47
N SER A 141 12.53 -11.53 -8.41
CA SER A 141 11.48 -10.53 -8.57
C SER A 141 12.07 -9.19 -8.96
N VAL A 142 11.35 -8.40 -9.73
CA VAL A 142 11.82 -7.11 -10.22
C VAL A 142 10.88 -5.99 -9.83
N ILE A 143 11.43 -4.79 -9.60
CA ILE A 143 10.65 -3.58 -9.44
C ILE A 143 10.47 -2.96 -10.83
N GLU A 144 9.21 -2.80 -11.24
CA GLU A 144 8.87 -2.13 -12.49
C GLU A 144 8.78 -0.61 -12.32
N GLY A 145 8.48 -0.13 -11.11
CA GLY A 145 8.42 1.30 -10.83
C GLY A 145 8.33 1.58 -9.34
N ILE A 146 8.85 2.75 -8.95
CA ILE A 146 8.69 3.32 -7.61
C ILE A 146 8.33 4.79 -7.79
N TRP A 147 7.28 5.20 -7.12
CA TRP A 147 6.82 6.59 -7.11
C TRP A 147 6.73 7.10 -5.69
N ARG A 148 7.16 8.32 -5.48
CA ARG A 148 7.23 8.94 -4.15
C ARG A 148 6.50 10.27 -4.10
#